data_6868a4e7a45392779b4fd2f6e4927e54
#
_entry.id   6868a4e7a45392779b4fd2f6e4927e54
#
_cell.length_a   1.000
_cell.length_b   1.000
_cell.length_c   1.000
_cell.angle_alpha   90.00
_cell.angle_beta   90.00
_cell.angle_gamma   90.00
#
_symmetry.space_group_name_H-M   'P 1'
#
loop_
_entity.id
_entity.type
_entity.pdbx_description
1 polymer ?
#
loop_
_entity_poly.entity_id
_entity_poly.type
_entity_poly.pdbx_seq_one_letter_code
_entity_poly.pdbx_strand_id
1 'polypeptide(L)'
;LSKEPVWLTKRLVFLGEIPTLNDFEQRHGFGSAEDPVDLVLDDTALVYRGSEGLFVITGCSHSGICNIIEYAKKVCGEAKVQGVIGGWHLFKVDDRLEKTIAYLQKHNIRELYPCHCCSFQAKAAVHAQIPVKEIGVGKVIEIN
;
A
#
# COMPACT_ATOMS: atom_id res chain seq x y z
N LEU A 1 -17.83 5.40 -9.05
CA LEU A 1 -16.99 4.74 -8.05
C LEU A 1 -17.44 3.29 -7.93
N SER A 2 -16.51 2.33 -8.03
CA SER A 2 -16.78 0.91 -7.82
C SER A 2 -16.26 0.48 -6.45
N LYS A 3 -17.05 -0.28 -5.71
CA LYS A 3 -16.59 -0.94 -4.48
C LYS A 3 -15.88 -2.25 -4.78
N GLU A 4 -16.23 -2.87 -5.91
CA GLU A 4 -15.66 -4.13 -6.36
C GLU A 4 -14.44 -3.89 -7.25
N PRO A 5 -13.51 -4.87 -7.34
CA PRO A 5 -12.38 -4.80 -8.26
C PRO A 5 -12.83 -4.67 -9.72
N VAL A 6 -12.14 -3.80 -10.46
CA VAL A 6 -12.41 -3.57 -11.89
C VAL A 6 -11.12 -3.74 -12.69
N TRP A 7 -11.10 -4.71 -13.59
CA TRP A 7 -9.99 -4.90 -14.51
C TRP A 7 -10.05 -3.85 -15.63
N LEU A 8 -9.11 -2.91 -15.61
CA LEU A 8 -8.98 -1.86 -16.62
C LEU A 8 -8.33 -2.38 -17.90
N THR A 9 -7.43 -3.35 -17.76
CA THR A 9 -6.80 -4.11 -18.85
C THR A 9 -6.59 -5.56 -18.43
N LYS A 10 -6.00 -6.39 -19.28
CA LYS A 10 -5.59 -7.77 -18.90
C LYS A 10 -4.55 -7.82 -17.78
N ARG A 11 -3.85 -6.70 -17.51
CA ARG A 11 -2.76 -6.62 -16.53
C ARG A 11 -2.93 -5.53 -15.46
N LEU A 12 -3.91 -4.66 -15.61
CA LEU A 12 -4.14 -3.54 -14.67
C LEU A 12 -5.52 -3.65 -14.05
N VAL A 13 -5.57 -3.69 -12.73
CA VAL A 13 -6.81 -3.75 -11.96
C VAL A 13 -6.89 -2.59 -10.97
N PHE A 14 -8.08 -2.01 -10.85
CA PHE A 14 -8.48 -1.12 -9.76
C PHE A 14 -9.11 -1.98 -8.67
N LEU A 15 -8.65 -1.86 -7.43
CA LEU A 15 -9.05 -2.79 -6.36
C LEU A 15 -10.45 -2.54 -5.77
N GLY A 16 -11.00 -1.34 -5.91
CA GLY A 16 -12.24 -0.98 -5.21
C GLY A 16 -12.00 -0.74 -3.72
N GLU A 17 -12.99 -1.03 -2.90
CA GLU A 17 -12.91 -0.89 -1.44
C GLU A 17 -11.98 -1.95 -0.85
N ILE A 18 -11.00 -1.53 -0.04
CA ILE A 18 -10.01 -2.42 0.57
C ILE A 18 -10.56 -2.98 1.89
N PRO A 19 -10.66 -4.29 2.07
CA PRO A 19 -11.08 -4.87 3.33
C PRO A 19 -9.96 -4.81 4.38
N THR A 20 -10.32 -4.79 5.67
CA THR A 20 -9.38 -4.98 6.77
C THR A 20 -9.06 -6.47 6.90
N LEU A 21 -7.82 -6.86 6.66
CA LEU A 21 -7.37 -8.25 6.60
C LEU A 21 -6.36 -8.61 7.70
N ASN A 22 -5.84 -7.61 8.42
CA ASN A 22 -4.95 -7.80 9.56
C ASN A 22 -5.42 -6.98 10.77
N ASP A 23 -4.83 -7.23 11.93
CA ASP A 23 -5.24 -6.64 13.22
C ASP A 23 -4.47 -5.36 13.59
N PHE A 24 -3.40 -5.02 12.88
CA PHE A 24 -2.53 -3.88 13.19
C PHE A 24 -2.73 -2.66 12.28
N GLU A 25 -3.45 -2.80 11.18
CA GLU A 25 -3.79 -1.71 10.26
C GLU A 25 -5.29 -1.42 10.31
N GLN A 26 -5.78 -1.03 11.49
CA GLN A 26 -7.16 -0.59 11.64
C GLN A 26 -7.35 0.79 10.96
N ARG A 27 -8.50 0.97 10.32
CA ARG A 27 -8.89 2.28 9.79
C ARG A 27 -9.12 3.26 10.92
N HIS A 28 -8.54 4.41 10.82
CA HIS A 28 -8.82 5.55 11.69
C HIS A 28 -9.69 6.52 10.92
N GLY A 29 -10.86 6.83 11.45
CA GLY A 29 -11.77 7.78 10.84
C GLY A 29 -11.33 9.22 11.07
N PHE A 30 -11.75 10.09 10.18
CA PHE A 30 -11.63 11.55 10.29
C PHE A 30 -13.00 12.11 10.69
N GLY A 31 -13.01 13.09 11.56
CA GLY A 31 -14.23 13.75 12.03
C GLY A 31 -14.07 14.32 13.42
N SER A 32 -15.10 15.02 13.89
CA SER A 32 -15.21 15.52 15.25
C SER A 32 -16.28 14.74 16.01
N ALA A 33 -16.43 15.02 17.31
CA ALA A 33 -17.50 14.41 18.12
C ALA A 33 -18.92 14.78 17.63
N GLU A 34 -19.04 15.83 16.82
CA GLU A 34 -20.30 16.38 16.32
C GLU A 34 -20.60 15.94 14.88
N ASP A 35 -19.60 15.42 14.15
CA ASP A 35 -19.71 15.02 12.75
C ASP A 35 -19.60 13.48 12.59
N PRO A 36 -20.27 12.91 11.59
CA PRO A 36 -20.05 11.51 11.24
C PRO A 36 -18.58 11.21 10.96
N VAL A 37 -18.07 10.13 11.53
CA VAL A 37 -16.69 9.70 11.29
C VAL A 37 -16.55 9.19 9.85
N ASP A 38 -15.73 9.87 9.05
CA ASP A 38 -15.37 9.41 7.72
C ASP A 38 -14.23 8.36 7.82
N LEU A 39 -14.54 7.13 7.48
CA LEU A 39 -13.58 6.00 7.48
C LEU A 39 -12.74 5.91 6.21
N VAL A 40 -12.87 6.86 5.28
CA VAL A 40 -12.14 6.86 3.98
C VAL A 40 -12.30 5.51 3.26
N LEU A 41 -13.54 5.05 3.10
CA LEU A 41 -13.83 3.75 2.46
C LEU A 41 -13.51 3.73 0.98
N ASP A 42 -13.31 4.90 0.37
CA ASP A 42 -12.90 5.10 -1.02
C ASP A 42 -11.36 5.01 -1.23
N ASP A 43 -10.59 4.81 -0.15
CA ASP A 43 -9.16 4.49 -0.25
C ASP A 43 -8.96 3.18 -1.01
N THR A 44 -8.11 3.22 -2.04
CA THR A 44 -7.94 2.13 -3.00
C THR A 44 -6.55 2.12 -3.60
N ALA A 45 -6.29 1.15 -4.48
CA ALA A 45 -5.04 1.06 -5.22
C ALA A 45 -5.26 0.53 -6.64
N LEU A 46 -4.28 0.77 -7.51
CA LEU A 46 -4.09 0.08 -8.76
C LEU A 46 -3.06 -1.03 -8.59
N VAL A 47 -3.24 -2.14 -9.29
CA VAL A 47 -2.26 -3.23 -9.30
C VAL A 47 -1.96 -3.60 -10.74
N TYR A 48 -0.67 -3.58 -11.08
CA TYR A 48 -0.16 -4.09 -12.34
C TYR A 48 0.37 -5.50 -12.17
N ARG A 49 -0.04 -6.41 -13.05
CA ARG A 49 0.47 -7.80 -13.12
C ARG A 49 1.65 -7.84 -14.08
N GLY A 50 2.85 -7.73 -13.55
CA GLY A 50 4.09 -7.88 -14.29
C GLY A 50 4.55 -9.33 -14.41
N SER A 51 5.63 -9.56 -15.16
CA SER A 51 6.28 -10.87 -15.27
C SER A 51 6.98 -11.30 -13.98
N GLU A 52 7.40 -10.33 -13.18
CA GLU A 52 8.12 -10.55 -11.91
C GLU A 52 7.22 -10.56 -10.68
N GLY A 53 5.90 -10.41 -10.85
CA GLY A 53 4.91 -10.34 -9.79
C GLY A 53 4.05 -9.09 -9.85
N LEU A 54 3.28 -8.85 -8.80
CA LEU A 54 2.41 -7.69 -8.70
C LEU A 54 3.21 -6.42 -8.37
N PHE A 55 2.84 -5.32 -9.00
CA PHE A 55 3.30 -3.99 -8.61
C PHE A 55 2.11 -3.16 -8.15
N VAL A 56 2.12 -2.75 -6.88
CA VAL A 56 1.02 -2.03 -6.23
C VAL A 56 1.27 -0.53 -6.29
N ILE A 57 0.28 0.22 -6.77
CA ILE A 57 0.31 1.67 -6.89
C ILE A 57 -0.82 2.22 -6.04
N THR A 58 -0.50 2.86 -4.94
CA THR A 58 -1.48 3.35 -3.96
C THR A 58 -1.46 4.87 -3.84
N GLY A 59 -2.55 5.42 -3.29
CA GLY A 59 -2.63 6.81 -2.82
C GLY A 59 -2.00 6.97 -1.45
N CYS A 60 -2.82 7.18 -0.42
CA CYS A 60 -2.38 7.36 0.97
C CYS A 60 -2.33 6.07 1.80
N SER A 61 -3.01 5.02 1.38
CA SER A 61 -3.14 3.75 2.12
C SER A 61 -3.78 3.92 3.52
N HIS A 62 -4.90 4.63 3.60
CA HIS A 62 -5.68 4.76 4.83
C HIS A 62 -6.20 3.40 5.33
N SER A 63 -6.44 2.47 4.43
CA SER A 63 -6.78 1.07 4.72
C SER A 63 -5.61 0.23 5.23
N GLY A 64 -4.40 0.74 5.17
CA GLY A 64 -3.17 0.03 5.50
C GLY A 64 -2.51 -0.62 4.28
N ILE A 65 -1.20 -0.41 4.17
CA ILE A 65 -0.44 -0.90 3.01
C ILE A 65 -0.40 -2.43 2.94
N CYS A 66 -0.34 -3.13 4.08
CA CYS A 66 -0.35 -4.59 4.12
C CYS A 66 -1.73 -5.16 3.77
N ASN A 67 -2.82 -4.50 4.20
CA ASN A 67 -4.18 -4.85 3.77
C ASN A 67 -4.34 -4.72 2.25
N ILE A 68 -3.83 -3.62 1.67
CA ILE A 68 -3.86 -3.39 0.22
C ILE A 68 -3.10 -4.50 -0.51
N ILE A 69 -1.90 -4.85 -0.06
CA ILE A 69 -1.08 -5.89 -0.66
C ILE A 69 -1.76 -7.27 -0.58
N GLU A 70 -2.30 -7.64 0.59
CA GLU A 70 -3.01 -8.91 0.75
C GLU A 70 -4.26 -8.99 -0.13
N TYR A 71 -4.99 -7.88 -0.25
CA TYR A 71 -6.15 -7.84 -1.13
C TYR A 71 -5.76 -7.91 -2.61
N ALA A 72 -4.68 -7.23 -3.00
CA ALA A 72 -4.11 -7.32 -4.34
C ALA A 72 -3.77 -8.78 -4.73
N LYS A 73 -3.12 -9.53 -3.83
CA LYS A 73 -2.82 -10.94 -4.04
C LYS A 73 -4.09 -11.78 -4.27
N LYS A 74 -5.12 -11.55 -3.46
CA LYS A 74 -6.41 -12.26 -3.60
C LYS A 74 -7.08 -11.95 -4.93
N VAL A 75 -7.20 -10.68 -5.29
CA VAL A 75 -7.86 -10.24 -6.52
C VAL A 75 -7.14 -10.73 -7.77
N CYS A 76 -5.80 -10.70 -7.74
CA CYS A 76 -4.98 -11.11 -8.87
C CYS A 76 -4.70 -12.60 -8.94
N GLY A 77 -4.94 -13.37 -7.87
CA GLY A 77 -4.55 -14.78 -7.78
C GLY A 77 -3.04 -15.00 -7.89
N GLU A 78 -2.24 -14.03 -7.39
CA GLU A 78 -0.79 -14.02 -7.47
C GLU A 78 -0.19 -13.70 -6.10
N ALA A 79 0.67 -14.56 -5.60
CA ALA A 79 1.28 -14.41 -4.28
C ALA A 79 2.53 -13.53 -4.28
N LYS A 80 3.24 -13.45 -5.41
CA LYS A 80 4.48 -12.70 -5.53
C LYS A 80 4.19 -11.22 -5.77
N VAL A 81 4.76 -10.36 -4.94
CA VAL A 81 4.70 -8.90 -5.08
C VAL A 81 6.10 -8.40 -5.36
N GLN A 82 6.30 -7.79 -6.51
CA GLN A 82 7.56 -7.19 -6.92
C GLN A 82 7.83 -5.91 -6.16
N GLY A 83 6.83 -5.02 -6.10
CA GLY A 83 7.04 -3.71 -5.51
C GLY A 83 5.77 -2.95 -5.16
N VAL A 84 5.98 -1.85 -4.44
CA VAL A 84 4.93 -0.96 -3.95
C VAL A 84 5.38 0.49 -4.06
N ILE A 85 4.55 1.33 -4.66
CA ILE A 85 4.74 2.79 -4.72
C ILE A 85 3.52 3.50 -4.16
N GLY A 86 3.73 4.57 -3.41
CA GLY A 86 2.69 5.47 -2.91
C GLY A 86 2.88 5.89 -1.47
N GLY A 87 1.85 6.50 -0.90
CA GLY A 87 1.78 6.85 0.50
C GLY A 87 1.41 5.63 1.35
N TRP A 88 2.04 5.49 2.50
CA TRP A 88 1.81 4.35 3.40
C TRP A 88 1.12 4.73 4.70
N HIS A 89 0.77 6.00 4.84
CA HIS A 89 0.15 6.58 6.03
C HIS A 89 0.89 6.24 7.33
N LEU A 90 2.23 6.26 7.28
CA LEU A 90 3.13 5.94 8.38
C LEU A 90 3.91 7.20 8.80
N PHE A 91 3.60 7.71 10.00
CA PHE A 91 4.15 8.96 10.51
C PHE A 91 5.07 8.78 11.72
N LYS A 92 4.97 7.66 12.42
CA LYS A 92 5.68 7.37 13.66
C LYS A 92 6.48 6.07 13.53
N VAL A 93 7.52 5.96 14.35
CA VAL A 93 8.21 4.69 14.56
C VAL A 93 7.52 4.02 15.75
N ASP A 94 6.62 3.11 15.46
CA ASP A 94 5.72 2.44 16.39
C ASP A 94 5.47 0.99 15.99
N ASP A 95 4.70 0.26 16.78
CA ASP A 95 4.31 -1.13 16.52
C ASP A 95 3.74 -1.37 15.12
N ARG A 96 2.96 -0.42 14.60
CA ARG A 96 2.39 -0.54 13.24
C ARG A 96 3.49 -0.54 12.19
N LEU A 97 4.45 0.37 12.31
CA LEU A 97 5.60 0.42 11.41
C LEU A 97 6.45 -0.85 11.50
N GLU A 98 6.73 -1.34 12.71
CA GLU A 98 7.52 -2.57 12.92
C GLU A 98 6.83 -3.79 12.28
N LYS A 99 5.54 -3.96 12.50
CA LYS A 99 4.74 -5.02 11.89
C LYS A 99 4.67 -4.90 10.36
N THR A 100 4.59 -3.68 9.85
CA THR A 100 4.65 -3.42 8.40
C THR A 100 5.99 -3.85 7.82
N ILE A 101 7.10 -3.49 8.46
CA ILE A 101 8.45 -3.90 8.03
C ILE A 101 8.58 -5.43 8.05
N ALA A 102 8.16 -6.06 9.15
CA ALA A 102 8.20 -7.52 9.29
C ALA A 102 7.37 -8.22 8.19
N TYR A 103 6.19 -7.65 7.84
CA TYR A 103 5.36 -8.13 6.75
C TYR A 103 6.08 -8.04 5.40
N LEU A 104 6.68 -6.88 5.07
CA LEU A 104 7.40 -6.67 3.83
C LEU A 104 8.61 -7.62 3.69
N GLN A 105 9.35 -7.86 4.79
CA GLN A 105 10.45 -8.81 4.84
C GLN A 105 9.97 -10.25 4.62
N LYS A 106 8.93 -10.67 5.34
CA LYS A 106 8.33 -12.01 5.23
C LYS A 106 7.90 -12.34 3.80
N HIS A 107 7.35 -11.34 3.08
CA HIS A 107 6.88 -11.50 1.70
C HIS A 107 7.95 -11.15 0.65
N ASN A 108 9.18 -10.84 1.08
CA ASN A 108 10.32 -10.52 0.22
C ASN A 108 10.04 -9.41 -0.79
N ILE A 109 9.29 -8.38 -0.38
CA ILE A 109 8.95 -7.23 -1.22
C ILE A 109 10.09 -6.23 -1.15
N ARG A 110 10.79 -5.97 -2.27
CA ARG A 110 12.04 -5.21 -2.28
C ARG A 110 12.02 -3.93 -3.08
N GLU A 111 11.08 -3.77 -4.00
CA GLU A 111 10.91 -2.57 -4.80
C GLU A 111 10.01 -1.58 -4.05
N LEU A 112 10.57 -0.87 -3.07
CA LEU A 112 9.83 -0.03 -2.14
C LEU A 112 10.04 1.45 -2.47
N TYR A 113 8.94 2.15 -2.78
CA TYR A 113 8.91 3.57 -3.13
C TYR A 113 7.94 4.33 -2.21
N PRO A 114 8.18 4.40 -0.89
CA PRO A 114 7.32 5.16 0.02
C PRO A 114 7.43 6.67 -0.25
N CYS A 115 6.29 7.31 -0.45
CA CYS A 115 6.22 8.75 -0.71
C CYS A 115 5.02 9.39 -0.02
N HIS A 116 4.74 10.64 -0.32
CA HIS A 116 3.58 11.41 0.14
C HIS A 116 3.39 11.34 1.68
N CYS A 117 2.38 10.63 2.17
CA CYS A 117 2.04 10.52 3.60
C CYS A 117 2.90 9.45 4.32
N CYS A 118 4.21 9.53 4.17
CA CYS A 118 5.17 8.72 4.92
C CYS A 118 6.25 9.65 5.47
N SER A 119 6.39 9.73 6.80
CA SER A 119 7.36 10.63 7.42
C SER A 119 8.81 10.23 7.09
N PHE A 120 9.73 11.20 7.20
CA PHE A 120 11.15 10.90 7.03
C PHE A 120 11.64 9.84 8.01
N GLN A 121 11.19 9.90 9.27
CA GLN A 121 11.57 8.93 10.30
C GLN A 121 11.08 7.53 9.97
N ALA A 122 9.83 7.40 9.50
CA ALA A 122 9.29 6.12 9.07
C ALA A 122 10.06 5.56 7.86
N LYS A 123 10.34 6.38 6.84
CA LYS A 123 11.16 5.97 5.69
C LYS A 123 12.56 5.53 6.10
N ALA A 124 13.22 6.26 7.01
CA ALA A 124 14.54 5.93 7.51
C ALA A 124 14.53 4.59 8.25
N ALA A 125 13.52 4.35 9.08
CA ALA A 125 13.38 3.08 9.81
C ALA A 125 13.15 1.88 8.86
N VAL A 126 12.32 2.06 7.81
CA VAL A 126 12.16 1.05 6.75
C VAL A 126 13.48 0.83 6.03
N HIS A 127 14.15 1.92 5.60
CA HIS A 127 15.40 1.86 4.85
C HIS A 127 16.51 1.14 5.59
N ALA A 128 16.56 1.28 6.90
CA ALA A 128 17.56 0.59 7.75
C ALA A 128 17.44 -0.94 7.71
N GLN A 129 16.26 -1.47 7.34
CA GLN A 129 15.98 -2.91 7.30
C GLN A 129 15.73 -3.44 5.89
N ILE A 130 15.07 -2.64 5.03
CA ILE A 130 14.80 -2.95 3.63
C ILE A 130 15.09 -1.68 2.83
N PRO A 131 16.08 -1.67 1.91
CA PRO A 131 16.40 -0.47 1.14
C PRO A 131 15.18 0.10 0.42
N VAL A 132 14.82 1.34 0.71
CA VAL A 132 13.80 2.08 -0.04
C VAL A 132 14.45 2.86 -1.16
N LYS A 133 13.71 3.07 -2.23
CA LYS A 133 14.14 3.83 -3.41
C LYS A 133 13.52 5.22 -3.39
N GLU A 134 14.30 6.21 -3.76
CA GLU A 134 13.80 7.58 -3.89
C GLU A 134 12.86 7.72 -5.08
N ILE A 135 11.79 8.46 -4.86
CA ILE A 135 10.79 8.80 -5.87
C ILE A 135 10.48 10.30 -5.82
N GLY A 136 10.28 10.88 -6.98
CA GLY A 136 9.91 12.29 -7.13
C GLY A 136 9.32 12.55 -8.50
N VAL A 137 8.86 13.78 -8.71
CA VAL A 137 8.29 14.21 -9.99
C VAL A 137 9.29 13.99 -11.12
N GLY A 138 8.84 13.38 -12.22
CA GLY A 138 9.68 13.05 -13.39
C GLY A 138 10.45 11.74 -13.28
N LYS A 139 10.36 11.02 -12.15
CA LYS A 139 10.96 9.68 -12.06
C LYS A 139 10.20 8.69 -12.92
N VAL A 140 10.91 7.94 -13.73
CA VAL A 140 10.38 6.81 -14.51
C VAL A 140 10.76 5.51 -13.84
N ILE A 141 9.79 4.62 -13.67
CA ILE A 141 9.96 3.26 -13.15
C ILE A 141 9.47 2.31 -14.23
N GLU A 142 10.36 1.45 -14.71
CA GLU A 142 10.01 0.41 -15.66
C GLU A 142 9.60 -0.86 -14.89
N ILE A 143 8.40 -1.37 -15.18
CA ILE A 143 7.85 -2.57 -14.58
C ILE A 143 7.68 -3.62 -15.68
N ASN A 144 8.36 -4.74 -15.56
CA ASN A 144 8.36 -5.83 -16.54
C ASN A 144 7.24 -6.86 -16.31
#